data_6a85eaf80e79a6fcaa8c01737646141f
#
_entry.id   6a85eaf80e79a6fcaa8c01737646141f
#
_cell.length_a   1.000
_cell.length_b   1.000
_cell.length_c   1.000
_cell.angle_alpha   90.00
_cell.angle_beta   90.00
_cell.angle_gamma   90.00
#
_symmetry.space_group_name_H-M   'P 1'
#
loop_
_entity.id
_entity.type
_entity.pdbx_description
1 polymer ?
#
loop_
_entity_poly.entity_id
_entity_poly.type
_entity_poly.pdbx_seq_one_letter_code
_entity_poly.pdbx_strand_id
1 'polypeptide(L)'
;MQKLIPHLFLTLLLGLLANSNIKIIKNTLIRIFIAIYKPNTEEAIYSDINKYSSYNDFFTRRLRTGSRNIDESEKVFISPVDGEIVDHGSINDGQLIQAKKYKYNLASLVGNDHKDKFKRGYFITIYLAPTDYHRIHCPFDGQISDSLHLGSSLYSVNKQAQRSIPRLYIKNERSVLHISSQKFKYTLVSVGASVVGSIAPYWNTSEKPSRKELIKDWQEGPNEKRIIKKGDELAHFRMGSTVILIFEDSDNLDLDSLKENKLVKFGSKLVSLKNI
;
A
#
# COMPACT_ATOMS: atom_id res chain seq x y z
N MET A 1 21.29 14.33 5.07
CA MET A 1 21.39 14.48 3.61
C MET A 1 20.04 14.55 2.87
N GLN A 2 18.97 13.88 3.30
CA GLN A 2 17.66 13.95 2.60
C GLN A 2 16.96 15.34 2.58
N LYS A 3 17.38 16.29 3.40
CA LYS A 3 16.80 17.65 3.44
C LYS A 3 17.31 18.61 2.37
N LEU A 4 18.38 18.27 1.66
CA LEU A 4 19.08 19.18 0.74
C LEU A 4 18.81 18.93 -0.76
N ILE A 5 18.18 17.82 -1.10
CA ILE A 5 17.80 17.55 -2.48
C ILE A 5 16.35 18.00 -2.66
N PRO A 6 16.04 18.79 -3.70
CA PRO A 6 14.65 19.10 -4.03
C PRO A 6 13.96 17.81 -4.50
N HIS A 7 13.51 17.00 -3.54
CA HIS A 7 12.89 15.69 -3.75
C HIS A 7 11.85 15.70 -4.85
N LEU A 8 11.22 16.83 -5.02
CA LEU A 8 10.19 17.03 -5.99
C LEU A 8 10.70 17.06 -7.43
N PHE A 9 11.77 17.84 -7.68
CA PHE A 9 12.37 17.94 -9.00
C PHE A 9 12.97 16.60 -9.43
N LEU A 10 13.67 15.94 -8.50
CA LEU A 10 14.22 14.61 -8.74
C LEU A 10 13.12 13.59 -9.02
N THR A 11 12.02 13.62 -8.25
CA THR A 11 10.87 12.74 -8.45
C THR A 11 10.23 12.95 -9.82
N LEU A 12 10.08 14.20 -10.26
CA LEU A 12 9.52 14.50 -11.58
C LEU A 12 10.43 14.03 -12.71
N LEU A 13 11.73 14.30 -12.61
CA LEU A 13 12.71 13.89 -13.63
C LEU A 13 12.81 12.36 -13.74
N LEU A 14 12.95 11.68 -12.61
CA LEU A 14 12.98 10.22 -12.59
C LEU A 14 11.64 9.62 -13.03
N GLY A 15 10.53 10.27 -12.71
CA GLY A 15 9.21 9.90 -13.20
C GLY A 15 9.07 9.97 -14.72
N LEU A 16 9.62 11.00 -15.35
CA LEU A 16 9.66 11.12 -16.82
C LEU A 16 10.47 9.99 -17.45
N LEU A 17 11.65 9.70 -16.91
CA LEU A 17 12.50 8.60 -17.39
C LEU A 17 11.83 7.24 -17.19
N ALA A 18 11.20 7.02 -16.03
CA ALA A 18 10.53 5.76 -15.69
C ALA A 18 9.28 5.51 -16.56
N ASN A 19 8.63 6.56 -17.04
CA ASN A 19 7.48 6.48 -17.95
C ASN A 19 7.88 6.51 -19.45
N SER A 20 9.17 6.62 -19.76
CA SER A 20 9.63 6.67 -21.15
C SER A 20 9.33 5.37 -21.90
N ASN A 21 8.72 5.50 -23.07
CA ASN A 21 8.46 4.38 -24.00
C ASN A 21 9.62 4.12 -24.97
N ILE A 22 10.69 4.93 -24.90
CA ILE A 22 11.87 4.76 -25.75
C ILE A 22 12.56 3.45 -25.35
N LYS A 23 12.60 2.50 -26.28
CA LYS A 23 13.07 1.12 -26.07
C LYS A 23 14.44 1.05 -25.38
N ILE A 24 15.39 1.90 -25.80
CA ILE A 24 16.73 1.92 -25.21
C ILE A 24 16.67 2.36 -23.76
N ILE A 25 15.96 3.45 -23.44
CA ILE A 25 15.86 4.00 -22.08
C ILE A 25 15.17 2.99 -21.16
N LYS A 26 13.99 2.52 -21.54
CA LYS A 26 13.23 1.58 -20.69
C LYS A 26 13.97 0.28 -20.44
N ASN A 27 14.55 -0.34 -21.50
CA ASN A 27 15.24 -1.61 -21.36
C ASN A 27 16.51 -1.48 -20.53
N THR A 28 17.24 -0.37 -20.65
CA THR A 28 18.39 -0.08 -19.82
C THR A 28 18.01 0.06 -18.35
N LEU A 29 16.96 0.83 -18.04
CA LEU A 29 16.46 0.99 -16.67
C LEU A 29 15.99 -0.35 -16.08
N ILE A 30 15.25 -1.15 -16.84
CA ILE A 30 14.79 -2.48 -16.40
C ILE A 30 15.97 -3.41 -16.13
N ARG A 31 16.95 -3.47 -17.03
CA ARG A 31 18.15 -4.32 -16.85
C ARG A 31 18.98 -3.90 -15.65
N ILE A 32 19.19 -2.60 -15.45
CA ILE A 32 19.90 -2.07 -14.26
C ILE A 32 19.14 -2.48 -12.99
N PHE A 33 17.83 -2.31 -12.97
CA PHE A 33 16.99 -2.69 -11.83
C PHE A 33 17.09 -4.20 -11.54
N ILE A 34 16.97 -5.04 -12.56
CA ILE A 34 17.09 -6.50 -12.41
C ILE A 34 18.49 -6.89 -11.88
N ALA A 35 19.56 -6.26 -12.39
CA ALA A 35 20.91 -6.57 -11.97
C ALA A 35 21.18 -6.21 -10.51
N ILE A 36 20.63 -5.05 -10.05
CA ILE A 36 20.85 -4.55 -8.68
C ILE A 36 19.93 -5.27 -7.68
N TYR A 37 18.62 -5.36 -7.99
CA TYR A 37 17.61 -5.79 -7.02
C TYR A 37 17.20 -7.27 -7.15
N LYS A 38 17.44 -7.89 -8.30
CA LYS A 38 17.11 -9.30 -8.58
C LYS A 38 15.64 -9.67 -8.21
N PRO A 39 14.64 -8.91 -8.72
CA PRO A 39 13.25 -9.21 -8.42
C PRO A 39 12.86 -10.57 -9.02
N ASN A 40 11.89 -11.25 -8.39
CA ASN A 40 11.32 -12.44 -9.00
C ASN A 40 10.49 -12.06 -10.23
N THR A 41 11.00 -12.35 -11.41
CA THR A 41 10.33 -12.09 -12.69
C THR A 41 9.58 -13.32 -13.23
N GLU A 42 9.78 -14.49 -12.63
CA GLU A 42 9.11 -15.73 -13.07
C GLU A 42 7.61 -15.72 -12.81
N GLU A 43 7.20 -15.00 -11.74
CA GLU A 43 5.80 -14.83 -11.39
C GLU A 43 5.10 -13.73 -12.24
N ALA A 44 5.86 -12.94 -13.00
CA ALA A 44 5.33 -11.84 -13.80
C ALA A 44 4.59 -12.35 -15.04
N ILE A 45 3.58 -11.58 -15.50
CA ILE A 45 2.81 -11.91 -16.69
C ILE A 45 3.70 -11.98 -17.94
N TYR A 46 4.76 -11.18 -17.99
CA TYR A 46 5.74 -11.19 -19.08
C TYR A 46 7.14 -11.46 -18.51
N SER A 47 7.81 -12.49 -19.01
CA SER A 47 9.22 -12.76 -18.78
C SER A 47 10.13 -11.91 -19.68
N ASP A 48 9.66 -11.56 -20.88
CA ASP A 48 10.38 -10.71 -21.82
C ASP A 48 10.19 -9.22 -21.48
N ILE A 49 11.29 -8.53 -21.14
CA ILE A 49 11.31 -7.10 -20.83
C ILE A 49 10.82 -6.20 -21.97
N ASN A 50 10.87 -6.68 -23.22
CA ASN A 50 10.40 -5.90 -24.36
C ASN A 50 8.88 -5.74 -24.40
N LYS A 51 8.13 -6.61 -23.72
CA LYS A 51 6.67 -6.56 -23.65
C LYS A 51 6.13 -5.47 -22.73
N TYR A 52 6.95 -4.91 -21.85
CA TYR A 52 6.57 -3.78 -21.02
C TYR A 52 6.67 -2.48 -21.80
N SER A 53 5.73 -1.57 -21.60
CA SER A 53 5.69 -0.27 -22.27
C SER A 53 6.70 0.72 -21.72
N SER A 54 7.02 0.62 -20.42
CA SER A 54 7.95 1.50 -19.70
C SER A 54 8.60 0.77 -18.53
N TYR A 55 9.55 1.43 -17.84
CA TYR A 55 10.09 0.92 -16.59
C TYR A 55 9.00 0.86 -15.50
N ASN A 56 8.10 1.86 -15.42
CA ASN A 56 7.00 1.84 -14.47
C ASN A 56 6.04 0.67 -14.72
N ASP A 57 5.75 0.34 -15.97
CA ASP A 57 4.94 -0.82 -16.31
C ASP A 57 5.59 -2.14 -15.84
N PHE A 58 6.91 -2.26 -15.98
CA PHE A 58 7.67 -3.38 -15.42
C PHE A 58 7.66 -3.38 -13.89
N PHE A 59 7.85 -2.25 -13.26
CA PHE A 59 7.86 -2.13 -11.80
C PHE A 59 6.50 -2.49 -11.19
N THR A 60 5.41 -2.05 -11.82
CA THR A 60 4.02 -2.37 -11.46
C THR A 60 3.50 -3.62 -12.17
N ARG A 61 4.40 -4.53 -12.57
CA ARG A 61 4.08 -5.72 -13.34
C ARG A 61 2.93 -6.51 -12.73
N ARG A 62 2.07 -7.04 -13.59
CA ARG A 62 1.03 -8.00 -13.18
C ARG A 62 1.63 -9.38 -12.95
N LEU A 63 1.02 -10.13 -12.08
CA LEU A 63 1.34 -11.53 -11.88
C LEU A 63 0.62 -12.40 -12.92
N ARG A 64 1.21 -13.54 -13.24
CA ARG A 64 0.52 -14.57 -14.04
C ARG A 64 -0.65 -15.15 -13.24
N THR A 65 -1.71 -15.49 -13.93
CA THR A 65 -2.83 -16.24 -13.33
C THR A 65 -2.31 -17.52 -12.68
N GLY A 66 -2.74 -17.76 -11.43
CA GLY A 66 -2.33 -18.92 -10.67
C GLY A 66 -0.95 -18.82 -9.98
N SER A 67 -0.21 -17.71 -10.13
CA SER A 67 1.08 -17.52 -9.43
C SER A 67 0.93 -17.21 -7.94
N ARG A 68 -0.28 -16.95 -7.48
CA ARG A 68 -0.64 -16.75 -6.08
C ARG A 68 -1.81 -17.65 -5.70
N ASN A 69 -1.68 -18.29 -4.56
CA ASN A 69 -2.79 -19.00 -3.94
C ASN A 69 -3.50 -18.02 -3.00
N ILE A 70 -4.74 -17.67 -3.32
CA ILE A 70 -5.55 -16.77 -2.51
C ILE A 70 -6.31 -17.63 -1.51
N ASP A 71 -6.16 -17.34 -0.21
CA ASP A 71 -6.93 -17.99 0.83
C ASP A 71 -8.40 -17.54 0.74
N GLU A 72 -9.26 -18.44 0.27
CA GLU A 72 -10.69 -18.18 0.03
C GLU A 72 -11.55 -18.28 1.29
N SER A 73 -10.98 -18.65 2.44
CA SER A 73 -11.73 -18.77 3.70
C SER A 73 -12.42 -17.46 4.07
N GLU A 74 -13.71 -17.49 4.27
CA GLU A 74 -14.52 -16.33 4.68
C GLU A 74 -14.14 -15.73 6.05
N LYS A 75 -13.28 -16.44 6.80
CA LYS A 75 -12.78 -16.00 8.11
C LYS A 75 -11.36 -15.41 8.05
N VAL A 76 -10.75 -15.32 6.86
CA VAL A 76 -9.35 -14.93 6.73
C VAL A 76 -9.23 -13.61 5.99
N PHE A 77 -8.51 -12.66 6.61
CA PHE A 77 -7.91 -11.54 5.92
C PHE A 77 -6.61 -12.00 5.26
N ILE A 78 -6.50 -11.85 3.96
CA ILE A 78 -5.28 -12.13 3.22
C ILE A 78 -4.33 -10.94 3.25
N SER A 79 -3.05 -11.17 3.03
CA SER A 79 -2.12 -10.07 2.78
C SER A 79 -2.52 -9.34 1.50
N PRO A 80 -2.72 -8.02 1.56
CA PRO A 80 -3.06 -7.22 0.38
C PRO A 80 -1.88 -7.02 -0.57
N VAL A 81 -0.66 -7.33 -0.14
CA VAL A 81 0.60 -7.05 -0.85
C VAL A 81 1.64 -8.12 -0.56
N ASP A 82 2.69 -8.17 -1.39
CA ASP A 82 3.97 -8.78 -1.01
C ASP A 82 4.75 -7.80 -0.12
N GLY A 83 5.47 -8.29 0.88
CA GLY A 83 6.30 -7.45 1.72
C GLY A 83 6.67 -8.08 3.05
N GLU A 84 7.13 -7.23 3.96
CA GLU A 84 7.53 -7.61 5.31
C GLU A 84 6.68 -6.88 6.35
N ILE A 85 6.15 -7.61 7.33
CA ILE A 85 5.48 -7.00 8.48
C ILE A 85 6.56 -6.32 9.33
N VAL A 86 6.59 -4.99 9.30
CA VAL A 86 7.60 -4.19 10.01
C VAL A 86 7.13 -3.66 11.34
N ASP A 87 5.82 -3.60 11.55
CA ASP A 87 5.22 -3.14 12.80
C ASP A 87 3.76 -3.60 12.91
N HIS A 88 3.29 -3.89 14.10
CA HIS A 88 1.89 -4.17 14.38
C HIS A 88 1.60 -3.94 15.86
N GLY A 89 0.35 -3.66 16.20
CA GLY A 89 -0.01 -3.43 17.60
C GLY A 89 -1.42 -2.91 17.80
N SER A 90 -1.81 -2.83 19.06
CA SER A 90 -3.08 -2.27 19.47
C SER A 90 -3.09 -0.76 19.35
N ILE A 91 -4.24 -0.22 18.97
CA ILE A 91 -4.51 1.22 18.96
C ILE A 91 -5.14 1.58 20.30
N ASN A 92 -4.46 2.42 21.06
CA ASN A 92 -4.93 2.88 22.36
C ASN A 92 -5.22 4.38 22.29
N ASP A 93 -6.44 4.78 22.64
CA ASP A 93 -6.90 6.18 22.60
C ASP A 93 -6.62 6.89 21.26
N GLY A 94 -6.78 6.16 20.15
CA GLY A 94 -6.55 6.69 18.81
C GLY A 94 -5.07 6.97 18.49
N GLN A 95 -4.14 6.36 19.21
CA GLN A 95 -2.70 6.51 18.98
C GLN A 95 -2.09 5.23 18.41
N LEU A 96 -1.23 5.39 17.41
CA LEU A 96 -0.35 4.35 16.88
C LEU A 96 1.09 4.66 17.22
N ILE A 97 1.91 3.60 17.19
CA ILE A 97 3.36 3.72 17.37
C ILE A 97 4.05 3.36 16.06
N GLN A 98 4.95 4.20 15.60
CA GLN A 98 5.79 3.95 14.42
C GLN A 98 7.17 3.46 14.87
N ALA A 99 7.57 2.28 14.40
CA ALA A 99 8.89 1.69 14.67
C ALA A 99 9.25 1.67 16.17
N LYS A 100 8.26 1.41 17.03
CA LYS A 100 8.40 1.36 18.51
C LYS A 100 8.89 2.67 19.15
N LYS A 101 8.90 3.78 18.42
CA LYS A 101 9.51 5.04 18.90
C LYS A 101 8.60 6.26 18.81
N TYR A 102 7.91 6.44 17.70
CA TYR A 102 7.15 7.66 17.44
C TYR A 102 5.66 7.41 17.55
N LYS A 103 5.02 8.10 18.49
CA LYS A 103 3.56 8.10 18.62
C LYS A 103 2.95 9.11 17.65
N TYR A 104 1.84 8.78 17.05
CA TYR A 104 1.04 9.69 16.24
C TYR A 104 -0.45 9.37 16.32
N ASN A 105 -1.25 10.40 16.13
CA ASN A 105 -2.70 10.28 16.16
C ASN A 105 -3.22 9.60 14.90
N LEU A 106 -4.06 8.61 15.07
CA LEU A 106 -4.71 7.87 13.99
C LEU A 106 -5.51 8.80 13.07
N ALA A 107 -6.26 9.77 13.62
CA ALA A 107 -7.01 10.75 12.84
C ALA A 107 -6.12 11.50 11.84
N SER A 108 -4.87 11.79 12.23
CA SER A 108 -3.91 12.41 11.30
C SER A 108 -3.47 11.47 10.18
N LEU A 109 -3.59 10.16 10.36
CA LEU A 109 -3.26 9.16 9.32
C LEU A 109 -4.43 8.93 8.37
N VAL A 110 -5.64 8.76 8.89
CA VAL A 110 -6.82 8.29 8.15
C VAL A 110 -7.87 9.37 7.85
N GLY A 111 -7.67 10.60 8.34
CA GLY A 111 -8.63 11.69 8.24
C GLY A 111 -9.40 11.92 9.54
N ASN A 112 -9.73 13.19 9.81
CA ASN A 112 -10.30 13.61 11.11
C ASN A 112 -11.71 13.07 11.38
N ASP A 113 -12.49 12.83 10.34
CA ASP A 113 -13.88 12.39 10.47
C ASP A 113 -14.03 10.96 11.02
N HIS A 114 -12.93 10.23 11.11
CA HIS A 114 -12.90 8.83 11.56
C HIS A 114 -12.25 8.62 12.93
N LYS A 115 -11.91 9.70 13.66
CA LYS A 115 -11.13 9.63 14.92
C LYS A 115 -11.74 8.74 16.00
N ASP A 116 -13.08 8.67 16.09
CA ASP A 116 -13.78 7.96 17.15
C ASP A 116 -14.04 6.47 16.83
N LYS A 117 -13.76 6.04 15.60
CA LYS A 117 -14.05 4.66 15.14
C LYS A 117 -13.03 3.63 15.63
N PHE A 118 -11.84 4.04 16.07
CA PHE A 118 -10.71 3.14 16.30
C PHE A 118 -10.20 3.15 17.74
N LYS A 119 -11.09 3.22 18.74
CA LYS A 119 -10.68 3.32 20.16
C LYS A 119 -9.98 2.06 20.66
N ARG A 120 -10.33 0.87 20.15
CA ARG A 120 -9.79 -0.44 20.52
C ARG A 120 -9.35 -1.25 19.30
N GLY A 121 -8.81 -0.56 18.34
CA GLY A 121 -8.41 -1.16 17.07
C GLY A 121 -7.06 -1.86 17.11
N TYR A 122 -6.67 -2.37 15.96
CA TYR A 122 -5.36 -2.98 15.72
C TYR A 122 -4.81 -2.54 14.39
N PHE A 123 -3.49 -2.38 14.29
CA PHE A 123 -2.84 -2.05 13.02
C PHE A 123 -1.76 -3.06 12.65
N ILE A 124 -1.55 -3.21 11.34
CA ILE A 124 -0.47 -4.02 10.76
C ILE A 124 0.17 -3.19 9.67
N THR A 125 1.48 -2.97 9.76
CA THR A 125 2.27 -2.23 8.78
C THR A 125 3.13 -3.19 7.97
N ILE A 126 2.95 -3.19 6.64
CA ILE A 126 3.67 -4.03 5.69
C ILE A 126 4.50 -3.13 4.79
N TYR A 127 5.82 -3.29 4.82
CA TYR A 127 6.76 -2.60 3.95
C TYR A 127 7.03 -3.42 2.69
N LEU A 128 6.95 -2.80 1.54
CA LEU A 128 7.28 -3.40 0.27
C LEU A 128 8.69 -2.97 -0.15
N ALA A 129 9.60 -3.93 -0.26
CA ALA A 129 10.91 -3.69 -0.83
C ALA A 129 10.82 -3.46 -2.35
N PRO A 130 11.81 -2.82 -3.00
CA PRO A 130 11.78 -2.61 -4.45
C PRO A 130 11.63 -3.89 -5.27
N THR A 131 12.02 -5.04 -4.72
CA THR A 131 11.93 -6.37 -5.35
C THR A 131 10.52 -6.92 -5.39
N ASP A 132 9.67 -6.48 -4.46
CA ASP A 132 8.35 -7.05 -4.23
C ASP A 132 7.37 -6.72 -5.36
N TYR A 133 6.22 -7.34 -5.30
CA TYR A 133 5.07 -7.03 -6.14
C TYR A 133 4.37 -5.77 -5.61
N HIS A 134 4.15 -4.77 -6.48
CA HIS A 134 3.71 -3.44 -6.06
C HIS A 134 2.25 -3.10 -6.38
N ARG A 135 1.40 -4.10 -6.60
CA ARG A 135 -0.06 -3.90 -6.65
C ARG A 135 -0.68 -4.24 -5.31
N ILE A 136 -1.76 -3.57 -5.00
CA ILE A 136 -2.48 -3.65 -3.74
C ILE A 136 -3.83 -4.29 -4.01
N HIS A 137 -4.16 -5.29 -3.24
CA HIS A 137 -5.39 -6.06 -3.40
C HIS A 137 -6.29 -5.97 -2.18
N CYS A 138 -7.56 -6.25 -2.40
CA CYS A 138 -8.57 -6.32 -1.37
C CYS A 138 -8.26 -7.48 -0.41
N PRO A 139 -8.06 -7.22 0.90
CA PRO A 139 -7.72 -8.27 1.85
C PRO A 139 -8.93 -9.08 2.32
N PHE A 140 -10.14 -8.52 2.19
CA PHE A 140 -11.37 -9.12 2.67
C PHE A 140 -12.57 -8.48 1.98
N ASP A 141 -13.59 -9.26 1.66
CA ASP A 141 -14.81 -8.80 0.97
C ASP A 141 -15.46 -7.62 1.70
N GLY A 142 -15.90 -6.62 0.94
CA GLY A 142 -16.52 -5.46 1.54
C GLY A 142 -17.03 -4.43 0.53
N GLN A 143 -17.37 -3.28 1.07
CA GLN A 143 -17.78 -2.10 0.32
C GLN A 143 -16.94 -0.92 0.76
N ILE A 144 -16.36 -0.19 -0.19
CA ILE A 144 -15.67 1.06 0.09
C ILE A 144 -16.73 2.11 0.49
N SER A 145 -16.65 2.63 1.70
CA SER A 145 -17.55 3.69 2.17
C SER A 145 -17.05 5.06 1.72
N ASP A 146 -15.76 5.30 1.87
CA ASP A 146 -15.13 6.52 1.39
C ASP A 146 -13.64 6.33 1.08
N SER A 147 -13.07 7.25 0.32
CA SER A 147 -11.66 7.26 -0.03
C SER A 147 -11.09 8.68 0.08
N LEU A 148 -9.91 8.78 0.71
CA LEU A 148 -9.21 10.04 0.89
C LEU A 148 -7.81 9.94 0.28
N HIS A 149 -7.34 11.06 -0.27
CA HIS A 149 -5.95 11.23 -0.68
C HIS A 149 -5.35 12.35 0.17
N LEU A 150 -4.36 12.04 0.97
CA LEU A 150 -3.82 12.90 2.01
C LEU A 150 -2.30 13.01 1.91
N GLY A 151 -1.76 14.10 2.47
CA GLY A 151 -0.32 14.32 2.53
C GLY A 151 0.27 14.84 1.23
N SER A 152 1.51 15.33 1.29
CA SER A 152 2.16 15.96 0.15
C SER A 152 3.66 15.69 0.05
N SER A 153 4.23 15.05 1.07
CA SER A 153 5.65 14.72 1.09
C SER A 153 5.92 13.32 0.54
N LEU A 154 7.13 13.11 0.09
CA LEU A 154 7.58 11.84 -0.49
C LEU A 154 8.95 11.48 0.12
N TYR A 155 8.98 11.19 1.42
CA TYR A 155 10.16 10.65 2.07
C TYR A 155 10.29 9.15 1.76
N SER A 156 11.52 8.62 1.78
CA SER A 156 11.72 7.17 1.77
C SER A 156 10.97 6.52 2.95
N VAL A 157 10.40 5.35 2.70
CA VAL A 157 9.71 4.55 3.75
C VAL A 157 10.46 3.28 4.13
N ASN A 158 11.76 3.20 3.78
CA ASN A 158 12.60 2.08 4.19
C ASN A 158 12.79 2.03 5.72
N LYS A 159 13.27 0.91 6.24
CA LYS A 159 13.45 0.69 7.68
C LYS A 159 14.27 1.80 8.38
N GLN A 160 15.28 2.37 7.70
CA GLN A 160 16.07 3.46 8.26
C GLN A 160 15.26 4.75 8.37
N ALA A 161 14.49 5.10 7.35
CA ALA A 161 13.63 6.29 7.36
C ALA A 161 12.52 6.16 8.42
N GLN A 162 11.92 4.98 8.58
CA GLN A 162 10.92 4.71 9.61
C GLN A 162 11.45 4.95 11.02
N ARG A 163 12.72 4.60 11.28
CA ARG A 163 13.40 4.81 12.57
C ARG A 163 13.87 6.24 12.80
N SER A 164 14.07 7.03 11.73
CA SER A 164 14.73 8.34 11.78
C SER A 164 13.79 9.51 11.59
N ILE A 165 12.68 9.33 10.89
CA ILE A 165 11.74 10.41 10.56
C ILE A 165 10.48 10.29 11.41
N PRO A 166 10.27 11.21 12.35
CA PRO A 166 9.05 11.22 13.15
C PRO A 166 7.81 11.44 12.28
N ARG A 167 6.76 10.67 12.54
CA ARG A 167 5.46 10.79 11.86
C ARG A 167 5.58 10.65 10.33
N LEU A 168 6.43 9.73 9.88
CA LEU A 168 6.74 9.52 8.47
C LEU A 168 5.48 9.29 7.62
N TYR A 169 4.64 8.37 8.07
CA TYR A 169 3.45 7.95 7.33
C TYR A 169 2.39 9.05 7.18
N ILE A 170 2.31 9.98 8.16
CA ILE A 170 1.38 11.12 8.08
C ILE A 170 1.90 12.19 7.12
N LYS A 171 3.20 12.36 7.02
CA LYS A 171 3.81 13.36 6.13
C LYS A 171 3.72 12.96 4.67
N ASN A 172 3.88 11.68 4.40
CA ASN A 172 3.89 11.17 3.04
C ASN A 172 2.50 11.18 2.40
N GLU A 173 2.51 11.36 1.09
CA GLU A 173 1.34 11.13 0.25
C GLU A 173 0.78 9.74 0.52
N ARG A 174 -0.52 9.65 0.73
CA ARG A 174 -1.20 8.39 1.01
C ARG A 174 -2.63 8.37 0.53
N SER A 175 -3.08 7.22 0.13
CA SER A 175 -4.48 6.91 -0.14
C SER A 175 -5.05 6.12 1.03
N VAL A 176 -6.22 6.50 1.48
CA VAL A 176 -6.95 5.87 2.58
C VAL A 176 -8.26 5.35 2.04
N LEU A 177 -8.55 4.08 2.23
CA LEU A 177 -9.81 3.44 1.88
C LEU A 177 -10.48 2.93 3.15
N HIS A 178 -11.64 3.47 3.47
CA HIS A 178 -12.49 2.94 4.52
C HIS A 178 -13.42 1.89 3.93
N ILE A 179 -13.38 0.70 4.48
CA ILE A 179 -14.07 -0.47 3.94
C ILE A 179 -14.92 -1.09 5.03
N SER A 180 -16.18 -1.33 4.72
CA SER A 180 -17.11 -2.05 5.58
C SER A 180 -17.53 -3.35 4.95
N SER A 181 -17.48 -4.44 5.69
CA SER A 181 -18.11 -5.70 5.38
C SER A 181 -19.33 -5.90 6.29
N GLN A 182 -20.09 -6.96 6.05
CA GLN A 182 -21.20 -7.32 6.95
C GLN A 182 -20.72 -7.65 8.37
N LYS A 183 -19.47 -8.11 8.50
CA LYS A 183 -18.93 -8.68 9.74
C LYS A 183 -17.85 -7.77 10.35
N PHE A 184 -17.22 -6.91 9.57
CA PHE A 184 -16.04 -6.19 10.01
C PHE A 184 -15.84 -4.85 9.28
N LYS A 185 -15.22 -3.89 9.97
CA LYS A 185 -14.80 -2.64 9.36
C LYS A 185 -13.29 -2.49 9.46
N TYR A 186 -12.66 -2.09 8.38
CA TYR A 186 -11.22 -1.90 8.32
C TYR A 186 -10.85 -0.76 7.38
N THR A 187 -9.66 -0.25 7.57
CA THR A 187 -9.10 0.81 6.73
C THR A 187 -7.80 0.33 6.12
N LEU A 188 -7.65 0.53 4.82
CA LEU A 188 -6.43 0.27 4.08
C LEU A 188 -5.77 1.61 3.76
N VAL A 189 -4.57 1.82 4.31
CA VAL A 189 -3.76 3.01 4.04
C VAL A 189 -2.58 2.62 3.18
N SER A 190 -2.53 3.18 1.98
CA SER A 190 -1.41 3.01 1.06
C SER A 190 -0.52 4.24 1.13
N VAL A 191 0.73 4.09 1.57
CA VAL A 191 1.66 5.21 1.76
C VAL A 191 2.71 5.22 0.65
N GLY A 192 2.74 6.29 -0.13
CA GLY A 192 3.73 6.52 -1.18
C GLY A 192 5.10 6.90 -0.63
N ALA A 193 6.15 6.76 -1.45
CA ALA A 193 7.51 7.11 -1.07
C ALA A 193 8.26 7.87 -2.17
N SER A 194 9.50 8.28 -1.86
CA SER A 194 10.37 9.03 -2.76
C SER A 194 10.69 8.27 -4.05
N VAL A 195 10.99 9.03 -5.08
CA VAL A 195 11.53 8.76 -6.41
C VAL A 195 10.48 8.85 -7.53
N VAL A 196 9.28 8.30 -7.43
CA VAL A 196 8.24 8.48 -8.46
C VAL A 196 6.87 8.78 -7.84
N GLY A 197 6.72 8.53 -6.54
CA GLY A 197 5.61 8.87 -5.67
C GLY A 197 4.26 9.06 -6.37
N SER A 198 3.54 8.00 -6.59
CA SER A 198 2.11 8.09 -6.78
C SER A 198 1.45 6.75 -6.48
N ILE A 199 0.30 6.85 -5.86
CA ILE A 199 -0.62 5.75 -5.66
C ILE A 199 -1.69 5.92 -6.72
N ALA A 200 -1.82 4.93 -7.60
CA ALA A 200 -2.85 4.93 -8.63
C ALA A 200 -3.97 3.97 -8.22
N PRO A 201 -5.09 4.48 -7.71
CA PRO A 201 -6.26 3.65 -7.42
C PRO A 201 -6.88 3.16 -8.72
N TYR A 202 -7.55 2.00 -8.70
CA TYR A 202 -8.10 1.36 -9.89
C TYR A 202 -9.17 2.22 -10.61
N TRP A 203 -9.81 3.15 -9.90
CA TRP A 203 -10.81 4.06 -10.47
C TRP A 203 -10.26 5.39 -10.97
N ASN A 204 -8.98 5.65 -10.74
CA ASN A 204 -8.31 6.85 -11.19
C ASN A 204 -6.92 6.51 -11.69
N THR A 205 -6.80 6.35 -12.99
CA THR A 205 -5.54 6.06 -13.67
C THR A 205 -4.73 7.32 -13.95
N SER A 206 -5.13 8.49 -13.42
CA SER A 206 -4.39 9.73 -13.55
C SER A 206 -2.94 9.53 -13.11
N GLU A 207 -2.02 9.88 -14.00
CA GLU A 207 -0.60 9.59 -13.83
C GLU A 207 0.15 10.58 -12.95
N LYS A 208 -0.51 11.63 -12.49
CA LYS A 208 0.14 12.72 -11.74
C LYS A 208 -0.10 12.54 -10.25
N PRO A 209 0.97 12.62 -9.43
CA PRO A 209 0.81 12.70 -7.99
C PRO A 209 -0.12 13.87 -7.66
N SER A 210 -1.23 13.61 -7.00
CA SER A 210 -2.08 14.68 -6.50
C SER A 210 -1.41 15.24 -5.24
N ARG A 211 -1.24 16.56 -5.20
CA ARG A 211 -0.75 17.26 -4.01
C ARG A 211 -1.87 17.94 -3.25
N LYS A 212 -3.08 17.80 -3.74
CA LYS A 212 -4.27 18.33 -3.10
C LYS A 212 -4.93 17.20 -2.33
N GLU A 213 -5.39 17.52 -1.15
CA GLU A 213 -6.31 16.66 -0.43
C GLU A 213 -7.55 16.45 -1.31
N LEU A 214 -7.82 15.19 -1.63
CA LEU A 214 -9.00 14.80 -2.40
C LEU A 214 -9.80 13.84 -1.52
N ILE A 215 -10.99 14.26 -1.18
CA ILE A 215 -11.98 13.42 -0.50
C ILE A 215 -12.99 13.01 -1.57
N LYS A 216 -13.18 11.71 -1.71
CA LYS A 216 -14.23 11.17 -2.54
C LYS A 216 -15.18 10.35 -1.66
N ASP A 217 -16.35 10.92 -1.42
CA ASP A 217 -17.46 10.19 -0.84
C ASP A 217 -18.08 9.29 -1.93
N TRP A 218 -18.13 8.01 -1.62
CA TRP A 218 -18.70 7.02 -2.53
C TRP A 218 -20.22 6.89 -2.35
N GLN A 219 -20.83 7.65 -1.46
CA GLN A 219 -22.29 7.64 -1.32
C GLN A 219 -23.00 8.24 -2.55
N GLU A 220 -22.31 9.07 -3.32
CA GLU A 220 -22.86 9.74 -4.51
C GLU A 220 -22.49 9.08 -5.86
N GLY A 221 -21.69 8.01 -5.87
CA GLY A 221 -21.21 7.34 -7.10
C GLY A 221 -21.99 6.08 -7.48
N PRO A 222 -21.78 5.52 -8.68
CA PRO A 222 -22.42 4.29 -9.11
C PRO A 222 -22.09 3.13 -8.16
N ASN A 223 -23.14 2.49 -7.64
CA ASN A 223 -23.03 1.46 -6.59
C ASN A 223 -22.13 0.28 -6.92
N GLU A 224 -21.98 -0.04 -8.20
CA GLU A 224 -21.17 -1.18 -8.69
C GLU A 224 -19.67 -1.06 -8.39
N LYS A 225 -19.12 0.17 -8.31
CA LYS A 225 -17.70 0.41 -8.05
C LYS A 225 -17.30 0.38 -6.57
N ARG A 226 -18.24 0.19 -5.68
CA ARG A 226 -18.02 0.18 -4.22
C ARG A 226 -17.79 -1.21 -3.67
N ILE A 227 -18.42 -2.22 -4.26
CA ILE A 227 -18.30 -3.60 -3.83
C ILE A 227 -16.97 -4.13 -4.32
N ILE A 228 -16.19 -4.67 -3.41
CA ILE A 228 -14.88 -5.24 -3.67
C ILE A 228 -14.81 -6.66 -3.10
N LYS A 229 -14.19 -7.54 -3.86
CA LYS A 229 -13.98 -8.93 -3.46
C LYS A 229 -12.54 -9.16 -3.04
N LYS A 230 -12.35 -10.10 -2.16
CA LYS A 230 -11.03 -10.56 -1.74
C LYS A 230 -10.18 -10.91 -2.97
N GLY A 231 -8.97 -10.31 -3.04
CA GLY A 231 -8.07 -10.48 -4.16
C GLY A 231 -8.23 -9.47 -5.30
N ASP A 232 -9.34 -8.69 -5.34
CA ASP A 232 -9.49 -7.63 -6.34
C ASP A 232 -8.36 -6.60 -6.25
N GLU A 233 -7.85 -6.13 -7.39
CA GLU A 233 -6.86 -5.07 -7.42
C GLU A 233 -7.50 -3.73 -7.02
N LEU A 234 -6.97 -3.08 -5.98
CA LEU A 234 -7.46 -1.78 -5.48
C LEU A 234 -6.60 -0.61 -5.96
N ALA A 235 -5.31 -0.81 -6.05
CA ALA A 235 -4.36 0.22 -6.43
C ALA A 235 -3.01 -0.39 -6.83
N HIS A 236 -2.10 0.45 -7.30
CA HIS A 236 -0.70 0.09 -7.41
C HIS A 236 0.22 1.27 -7.07
N PHE A 237 1.43 0.95 -6.63
CA PHE A 237 2.47 1.92 -6.35
C PHE A 237 3.43 2.04 -7.53
N ARG A 238 3.82 3.25 -7.87
CA ARG A 238 4.80 3.46 -8.96
C ARG A 238 6.25 3.35 -8.50
N MET A 239 6.55 3.49 -7.22
CA MET A 239 7.84 3.15 -6.58
C MET A 239 7.77 3.31 -5.06
N GLY A 240 8.36 2.34 -4.32
CA GLY A 240 8.59 2.36 -2.87
C GLY A 240 7.33 2.60 -2.03
N SER A 241 7.00 1.69 -1.12
CA SER A 241 5.66 1.74 -0.55
C SER A 241 5.53 1.02 0.80
N THR A 242 4.51 1.43 1.52
CA THR A 242 4.07 0.79 2.75
C THR A 242 2.55 0.70 2.74
N VAL A 243 2.01 -0.42 3.15
CA VAL A 243 0.58 -0.59 3.38
C VAL A 243 0.34 -0.73 4.87
N ILE A 244 -0.66 -0.02 5.38
CA ILE A 244 -1.10 -0.15 6.77
C ILE A 244 -2.55 -0.60 6.75
N LEU A 245 -2.81 -1.78 7.32
CA LEU A 245 -4.15 -2.26 7.62
C LEU A 245 -4.51 -1.82 9.02
N ILE A 246 -5.72 -1.29 9.18
CA ILE A 246 -6.23 -0.82 10.46
C ILE A 246 -7.61 -1.42 10.66
N PHE A 247 -7.79 -2.11 11.75
CA PHE A 247 -9.05 -2.74 12.17
C PHE A 247 -9.71 -1.89 13.24
N GLU A 248 -11.01 -1.63 13.13
CA GLU A 248 -11.75 -0.82 14.12
C GLU A 248 -11.86 -1.53 15.47
N ASP A 249 -11.93 -2.87 15.45
CA ASP A 249 -12.02 -3.72 16.62
C ASP A 249 -11.06 -4.90 16.50
N SER A 250 -10.35 -5.21 17.58
CA SER A 250 -9.38 -6.31 17.66
C SER A 250 -9.89 -7.54 18.39
N ASP A 251 -11.02 -7.47 19.09
CA ASP A 251 -11.49 -8.52 19.99
C ASP A 251 -11.74 -9.86 19.25
N ASN A 252 -12.20 -9.73 18.00
CA ASN A 252 -12.51 -10.87 17.13
C ASN A 252 -11.35 -11.31 16.23
N LEU A 253 -10.15 -10.72 16.35
CA LEU A 253 -8.98 -11.07 15.55
C LEU A 253 -8.12 -12.12 16.24
N ASP A 254 -7.74 -13.15 15.50
CA ASP A 254 -6.66 -14.07 15.89
C ASP A 254 -5.33 -13.45 15.45
N LEU A 255 -4.62 -12.90 16.41
CA LEU A 255 -3.36 -12.17 16.22
C LEU A 255 -2.12 -13.02 16.48
N ASP A 256 -2.27 -14.28 16.92
CA ASP A 256 -1.16 -15.14 17.35
C ASP A 256 -0.17 -15.47 16.22
N SER A 257 -0.65 -15.42 14.98
CA SER A 257 0.18 -15.68 13.79
C SER A 257 1.01 -14.48 13.34
N LEU A 258 0.74 -13.27 13.89
CA LEU A 258 1.45 -12.06 13.53
C LEU A 258 2.82 -12.01 14.20
N LYS A 259 3.84 -11.77 13.39
CA LYS A 259 5.23 -11.59 13.87
C LYS A 259 5.89 -10.47 13.06
N GLU A 260 6.62 -9.59 13.74
CA GLU A 260 7.50 -8.65 13.06
C GLU A 260 8.57 -9.40 12.24
N ASN A 261 9.02 -8.77 11.17
CA ASN A 261 9.98 -9.29 10.20
C ASN A 261 9.51 -10.56 9.46
N LYS A 262 8.22 -10.92 9.56
CA LYS A 262 7.62 -11.99 8.77
C LYS A 262 7.39 -11.50 7.34
N LEU A 263 7.92 -12.24 6.38
CA LEU A 263 7.60 -12.03 4.96
C LEU A 263 6.21 -12.57 4.67
N VAL A 264 5.44 -11.78 3.95
CA VAL A 264 4.09 -12.13 3.48
C VAL A 264 4.01 -11.97 1.98
N LYS A 265 3.17 -12.78 1.35
CA LYS A 265 2.86 -12.65 -0.07
C LYS A 265 1.38 -12.33 -0.24
N PHE A 266 1.06 -11.52 -1.22
CA PHE A 266 -0.31 -11.28 -1.64
C PHE A 266 -1.09 -12.60 -1.75
N GLY A 267 -2.28 -12.63 -1.16
CA GLY A 267 -3.16 -13.80 -1.16
C GLY A 267 -2.97 -14.75 0.03
N SER A 268 -1.81 -14.72 0.70
CA SER A 268 -1.58 -15.58 1.87
C SER A 268 -2.33 -15.09 3.11
N LYS A 269 -2.69 -16.00 4.00
CA LYS A 269 -3.31 -15.69 5.30
C LYS A 269 -2.46 -14.67 6.07
N LEU A 270 -3.09 -13.57 6.46
CA LEU A 270 -2.51 -12.53 7.32
C LEU A 270 -3.08 -12.62 8.74
N VAL A 271 -4.40 -12.53 8.88
CA VAL A 271 -5.14 -12.58 10.14
C VAL A 271 -6.42 -13.38 9.95
N SER A 272 -6.86 -14.12 10.95
CA SER A 272 -8.18 -14.76 10.94
C SER A 272 -9.13 -14.16 11.99
N LEU A 273 -10.41 -14.34 11.73
CA LEU A 273 -11.48 -14.02 12.67
C LEU A 273 -11.69 -15.21 13.61
N LYS A 274 -11.78 -14.94 14.92
CA LYS A 274 -11.90 -16.00 15.96
C LYS A 274 -13.24 -16.71 15.94
N ASN A 275 -14.34 -15.97 16.01
CA ASN A 275 -15.68 -16.51 16.18
C ASN A 275 -16.66 -15.76 15.26
N ILE A 276 -16.99 -16.36 14.16
CA ILE A 276 -18.13 -15.93 13.33
C ILE A 276 -18.82 -17.17 12.81
#